data_62597ccbacaaba8da433110700ec3acd
#
_entry.id   62597ccbacaaba8da433110700ec3acd
#
_cell.length_a   1.000
_cell.length_b   1.000
_cell.length_c   1.000
_cell.angle_alpha   90.00
_cell.angle_beta   90.00
_cell.angle_gamma   90.00
#
_symmetry.space_group_name_H-M   'P 1'
#
loop_
_entity.id
_entity.type
_entity.pdbx_description
1 polymer ?
#
loop_
_entity_poly.entity_id
_entity_poly.type
_entity_poly.pdbx_seq_one_letter_code
_entity_poly.pdbx_strand_id
1 'polypeptide(L)' 'MTKTYTVEGIIKLRTSTKHFLKDFEGMKEEDVVEEIYSKYGSIYGCKRRNIEIKSIVEKNRRG' A
#
# COMPACT_ATOMS: atom_id res chain seq x y z
N MET A 1 -16.23 10.26 -5.65
CA MET A 1 -14.98 10.45 -6.39
C MET A 1 -13.81 9.87 -5.65
N THR A 2 -12.94 9.22 -6.36
CA THR A 2 -11.78 8.62 -5.74
C THR A 2 -10.57 9.55 -5.84
N LYS A 3 -9.62 9.31 -4.97
CA LYS A 3 -8.37 10.03 -4.98
C LYS A 3 -7.25 9.03 -5.25
N THR A 4 -6.15 9.54 -5.76
CA THR A 4 -4.99 8.70 -6.01
C THR A 4 -3.96 8.96 -4.93
N TYR A 5 -3.46 7.89 -4.35
CA TYR A 5 -2.43 7.97 -3.31
C TYR A 5 -1.20 7.22 -3.77
N THR A 6 -0.06 7.84 -3.61
CA THR A 6 1.21 7.17 -3.85
C THR A 6 1.70 6.61 -2.53
N VAL A 7 1.87 5.31 -2.49
CA VAL A 7 2.22 4.63 -1.24
C VAL A 7 3.58 3.96 -1.40
N GLU A 8 4.42 4.20 -0.43
CA GLU A 8 5.72 3.57 -0.35
C GLU A 8 5.79 2.74 0.92
N GLY A 9 6.29 1.53 0.80
CA GLY A 9 6.41 0.69 1.96
C GLY A 9 7.27 -0.51 1.70
N ILE A 10 7.34 -1.38 2.71
CA ILE A 10 8.10 -2.61 2.61
C ILE A 10 7.27 -3.78 3.08
N ILE A 11 7.60 -4.95 2.57
CA ILE A 11 6.98 -6.19 2.96
C ILE A 11 8.07 -7.09 3.49
N LYS A 12 7.97 -7.45 4.76
CA LYS A 12 8.99 -8.30 5.39
C LYS A 12 8.61 -9.74 5.22
N LEU A 13 9.38 -10.44 4.43
CA LEU A 13 9.20 -11.86 4.20
C LEU A 13 10.18 -12.64 5.05
N ARG A 14 10.01 -13.96 5.04
CA ARG A 14 10.79 -14.81 5.88
C ARG A 14 12.30 -14.65 5.62
N THR A 15 12.68 -14.62 4.37
CA THR A 15 14.09 -14.57 4.00
C THR A 15 14.51 -13.29 3.33
N SER A 16 13.57 -12.39 3.09
CA SER A 16 13.91 -11.18 2.38
C SER A 16 12.91 -10.09 2.68
N THR A 17 13.23 -8.89 2.23
CA THR A 17 12.35 -7.74 2.38
C THR A 17 12.12 -7.15 1.00
N LYS A 18 10.86 -6.90 0.68
CA LYS A 18 10.49 -6.31 -0.60
C LYS A 18 10.08 -4.88 -0.38
N HIS A 19 10.54 -4.03 -1.26
CA HIS A 19 10.17 -2.62 -1.24
C HIS A 19 9.16 -2.36 -2.35
N PHE A 20 8.13 -1.57 -2.08
CA PHE A 20 7.17 -1.24 -3.10
C PHE A 20 6.87 0.25 -3.10
N LEU A 21 6.54 0.74 -4.28
CA LEU A 21 6.12 2.12 -4.45
C LEU A 21 5.09 2.10 -5.57
N LYS A 22 3.84 2.32 -5.22
CA LYS A 22 2.76 2.24 -6.18
C LYS A 22 1.67 3.25 -5.89
N ASP A 23 0.88 3.53 -6.92
CA ASP A 23 -0.28 4.38 -6.80
C ASP A 23 -1.50 3.52 -6.56
N PHE A 24 -2.35 3.96 -5.65
CA PHE A 24 -3.60 3.29 -5.34
C PHE A 24 -4.72 4.31 -5.36
N GLU A 25 -5.91 3.85 -5.65
CA GLU A 25 -7.08 4.70 -5.66
C GLU A 25 -8.01 4.32 -4.53
N GLY A 26 -8.59 5.33 -3.90
CA GLY A 26 -9.55 5.10 -2.84
C GLY A 26 -10.20 6.39 -2.45
N MET A 27 -11.22 6.29 -1.59
CA MET A 27 -11.91 7.47 -1.12
C MET A 27 -11.07 8.20 -0.08
N LYS A 28 -10.27 7.48 0.66
CA LYS A 28 -9.44 8.06 1.71
C LYS A 28 -8.27 7.12 1.99
N GLU A 29 -7.36 7.60 2.82
CA GLU A 29 -6.14 6.85 3.12
C GLU A 29 -6.44 5.48 3.70
N GLU A 30 -7.42 5.41 4.58
CA GLU A 30 -7.74 4.15 5.23
C GLU A 30 -8.14 3.08 4.23
N ASP A 31 -8.90 3.48 3.22
CA ASP A 31 -9.30 2.53 2.19
C ASP A 31 -8.09 2.00 1.45
N VAL A 32 -7.15 2.87 1.16
CA VAL A 32 -5.94 2.48 0.45
C VAL A 32 -5.09 1.56 1.31
N VAL A 33 -4.96 1.88 2.58
CA VAL A 33 -4.17 1.07 3.50
C VAL A 33 -4.73 -0.34 3.59
N GLU A 34 -6.04 -0.45 3.72
CA GLU A 34 -6.67 -1.76 3.81
C GLU A 34 -6.51 -2.55 2.53
N GLU A 35 -6.60 -1.87 1.41
CA GLU A 35 -6.42 -2.54 0.14
C GLU A 35 -5.01 -3.09 0.02
N ILE A 36 -4.03 -2.34 0.48
CA ILE A 36 -2.64 -2.77 0.43
C ILE A 36 -2.44 -4.02 1.27
N TYR A 37 -2.94 -4.01 2.49
CA TYR A 37 -2.80 -5.17 3.36
C TYR A 37 -3.46 -6.39 2.76
N SER A 38 -4.64 -6.21 2.19
CA SER A 38 -5.37 -7.32 1.61
C SER A 38 -4.65 -7.84 0.37
N LYS A 39 -4.23 -6.94 -0.49
CA LYS A 39 -3.63 -7.31 -1.75
C LYS A 39 -2.28 -8.00 -1.55
N TYR A 40 -1.40 -7.35 -0.82
CA TYR A 40 -0.07 -7.92 -0.64
C TYR A 40 -0.05 -9.08 0.32
N GLY A 41 -0.94 -9.07 1.30
CA GLY A 41 -1.07 -10.23 2.16
C GLY A 41 -1.44 -11.46 1.38
N SER A 42 -2.33 -11.30 0.40
CA SER A 42 -2.76 -12.40 -0.44
C SER A 42 -1.65 -12.84 -1.39
N ILE A 43 -0.98 -11.87 -2.02
CA ILE A 43 0.05 -12.18 -3.01
C ILE A 43 1.23 -12.91 -2.36
N TYR A 44 1.67 -12.44 -1.21
CA TYR A 44 2.86 -12.98 -0.57
C TYR A 44 2.55 -13.96 0.55
N GLY A 45 1.28 -14.15 0.86
CA GLY A 45 0.89 -15.05 1.92
C GLY A 45 1.39 -14.60 3.27
N CYS A 46 1.45 -13.31 3.51
CA CYS A 46 1.95 -12.78 4.77
C CYS A 46 0.84 -12.05 5.50
N LYS A 47 1.12 -11.69 6.73
CA LYS A 47 0.15 -11.02 7.56
C LYS A 47 0.38 -9.53 7.51
N ARG A 48 -0.64 -8.81 8.00
CA ARG A 48 -0.62 -7.36 8.01
C ARG A 48 0.63 -6.80 8.69
N ARG A 49 1.06 -7.42 9.78
CA ARG A 49 2.22 -6.95 10.52
C ARG A 49 3.52 -7.08 9.73
N ASN A 50 3.50 -7.87 8.66
CA ASN A 50 4.67 -8.01 7.81
C ASN A 50 4.76 -6.91 6.77
N ILE A 51 3.72 -6.12 6.66
CA ILE A 51 3.67 -5.03 5.68
C ILE A 51 3.79 -3.73 6.44
N GLU A 52 4.79 -2.95 6.08
CA GLU A 52 5.01 -1.67 6.74
C GLU A 52 4.89 -0.55 5.71
N ILE A 53 3.96 0.36 5.95
CA ILE A 53 3.76 1.48 5.06
C ILE A 53 4.61 2.64 5.55
N LYS A 54 5.52 3.08 4.72
CA LYS A 54 6.44 4.14 5.08
C LYS A 54 5.87 5.51 4.81
N SER A 55 5.15 5.65 3.71
CA SER A 55 4.68 6.96 3.30
C SER A 55 3.45 6.83 2.44
N ILE A 56 2.51 7.72 2.64
CA ILE A 56 1.33 7.84 1.80
C ILE A 56 1.18 9.30 1.43
N VAL A 57 1.16 9.57 0.13
CA VAL A 57 1.03 10.92 -0.38
C VAL A 57 -0.19 10.99 -1.28
N GLU A 58 -1.07 11.90 -0.98
CA GLU A 58 -2.23 12.12 -1.83
C GLU A 58 -1.81 12.84 -3.09
N LYS A 59 -2.14 12.27 -4.22
CA LYS A 59 -1.79 12.84 -5.48
C LYS A 59 -3.00 13.50 -6.07
N ASN A 60 -2.96 14.79 -6.17
CA ASN A 60 -4.08 15.53 -6.68
C ASN A 60 -3.98 15.61 -8.18
N ARG A 61 -4.82 14.85 -8.85
CA ARG A 61 -4.81 14.83 -10.28
C ARG A 61 -5.77 15.80 -10.84
N ARG A 62 -5.28 16.91 -11.23
CA ARG A 62 -6.10 17.87 -11.91
C ARG A 62 -5.82 17.76 -13.40
N GLY A 63 -6.80 17.31 -14.09
CA GLY A 63 -6.64 17.07 -15.52
C GLY A 63 -6.31 18.27 -16.32
#